data_29160c72ba5dff34ed052ac7632173cb
#
_entry.id   29160c72ba5dff34ed052ac7632173cb
#
_cell.length_a   1.000
_cell.length_b   1.000
_cell.length_c   1.000
_cell.angle_alpha   90.00
_cell.angle_beta   90.00
_cell.angle_gamma   90.00
#
_symmetry.space_group_name_H-M   'P 1'
#
loop_
_entity.id
_entity.type
_entity.pdbx_description
1 polymer ?
#
loop_
_entity_poly.entity_id
_entity_poly.type
_entity_poly.pdbx_seq_one_letter_code
_entity_poly.pdbx_strand_id
1 'polypeptide(L)'
;MQGVWELRWSSSNSPFLKYSPFIDNLQILDPLNLNGLNLLKPRGIKSIIGTGILIRLNYINEKKIGVKFTHAGFIGPKFGRKNINAMKEINNEQLGWLEITYLSDKLRICRGDKGTLFVLRKINSPTLFKNFKEFIKIY
;
A
#
# COMPACT_ATOMS: atom_id res chain seq x y z
N MET A 1 -3.72 -10.34 -6.79
CA MET A 1 -3.70 -8.98 -6.19
C MET A 1 -3.54 -8.99 -4.68
N GLN A 2 -4.16 -9.92 -3.99
CA GLN A 2 -4.07 -9.99 -2.53
C GLN A 2 -2.64 -10.22 -2.07
N GLY A 3 -2.21 -9.51 -1.03
CA GLY A 3 -0.93 -9.71 -0.39
C GLY A 3 -0.10 -8.45 -0.21
N VAL A 4 1.18 -8.66 0.01
CA VAL A 4 2.16 -7.59 0.23
C VAL A 4 3.03 -7.46 -1.02
N TRP A 5 3.09 -6.27 -1.58
CA TRP A 5 3.82 -5.96 -2.79
C TRP A 5 4.90 -4.91 -2.50
N GLU A 6 6.10 -5.16 -2.96
CA GLU A 6 7.23 -4.24 -2.79
C GLU A 6 7.48 -3.50 -4.10
N LEU A 7 7.53 -2.17 -4.04
CA LEU A 7 7.91 -1.35 -5.18
C LEU A 7 9.38 -1.59 -5.51
N ARG A 8 9.65 -2.02 -6.75
CA ARG A 8 11.01 -2.27 -7.25
C ARG A 8 11.46 -1.20 -8.22
N TRP A 9 10.54 -0.61 -8.97
CA TRP A 9 10.84 0.44 -9.92
C TRP A 9 9.60 1.28 -10.19
N SER A 10 9.82 2.55 -10.46
CA SER A 10 8.77 3.48 -10.82
C SER A 10 9.33 4.49 -11.83
N SER A 11 8.49 4.94 -12.74
CA SER A 11 8.83 6.02 -13.67
C SER A 11 8.74 7.41 -13.04
N SER A 12 8.29 7.50 -11.78
CA SER A 12 8.15 8.77 -11.06
C SER A 12 9.50 9.26 -10.53
N ASN A 13 9.66 10.59 -10.48
CA ASN A 13 10.77 11.24 -9.78
C ASN A 13 10.45 11.64 -8.35
N SER A 14 9.19 11.43 -7.92
CA SER A 14 8.77 11.72 -6.55
C SER A 14 9.46 10.81 -5.55
N PRO A 15 9.98 11.34 -4.41
CA PRO A 15 10.64 10.51 -3.40
C PRO A 15 9.77 9.39 -2.85
N PHE A 16 8.46 9.60 -2.75
CA PHE A 16 7.51 8.61 -2.23
C PHE A 16 7.19 7.50 -3.24
N LEU A 17 7.55 7.69 -4.50
CA LEU A 17 7.23 6.77 -5.58
C LEU A 17 8.48 6.18 -6.22
N LYS A 18 9.64 6.30 -5.54
CA LYS A 18 10.92 5.76 -5.99
C LYS A 18 11.35 4.57 -5.14
N TYR A 19 12.08 3.65 -5.78
CA TYR A 19 12.78 2.60 -5.06
C TYR A 19 13.92 3.20 -4.23
N SER A 20 14.08 2.72 -3.00
CA SER A 20 15.21 3.06 -2.12
C SER A 20 15.75 1.80 -1.47
N PRO A 21 17.09 1.65 -1.38
CA PRO A 21 17.67 0.49 -0.70
C PRO A 21 17.52 0.54 0.83
N PHE A 22 17.17 1.70 1.40
CA PHE A 22 17.07 1.88 2.85
C PHE A 22 15.64 1.85 3.36
N ILE A 23 14.67 2.00 2.48
CA ILE A 23 13.26 2.11 2.82
C ILE A 23 12.46 1.08 2.02
N ASP A 24 11.63 0.31 2.71
CA ASP A 24 10.64 -0.52 2.06
C ASP A 24 9.44 0.33 1.67
N ASN A 25 9.13 0.35 0.38
CA ASN A 25 7.91 0.94 -0.15
C ASN A 25 6.96 -0.20 -0.48
N LEU A 26 5.99 -0.41 0.38
CA LEU A 26 5.10 -1.56 0.32
C LEU A 26 3.68 -1.13 0.00
N GLN A 27 3.00 -1.96 -0.76
CA GLN A 27 1.57 -1.87 -0.96
C GLN A 27 0.93 -3.17 -0.47
N ILE A 28 0.13 -3.08 0.58
CA ILE A 28 -0.60 -4.21 1.12
C ILE A 28 -2.03 -4.12 0.60
N LEU A 29 -2.50 -5.17 -0.07
CA LEU A 29 -3.81 -5.17 -0.69
C LEU A 29 -4.67 -6.32 -0.17
N ASP A 30 -5.89 -5.99 0.21
CA ASP A 30 -6.93 -6.96 0.55
C ASP A 30 -8.18 -6.67 -0.28
N PRO A 31 -8.21 -7.15 -1.53
CA PRO A 31 -9.33 -6.86 -2.44
C PRO A 31 -10.67 -7.43 -1.97
N LEU A 32 -10.66 -8.53 -1.22
CA LEU A 32 -11.89 -9.12 -0.71
C LEU A 32 -12.62 -8.19 0.26
N ASN A 33 -11.87 -7.41 1.03
CA ASN A 33 -12.41 -6.43 1.96
C ASN A 33 -12.34 -5.00 1.42
N LEU A 34 -11.94 -4.82 0.17
CA LEU A 34 -11.87 -3.55 -0.54
C LEU A 34 -11.00 -2.50 0.17
N ASN A 35 -9.90 -2.94 0.75
CA ASN A 35 -8.98 -2.01 1.42
C ASN A 35 -7.52 -2.36 1.16
N GLY A 36 -6.64 -1.42 1.53
CA GLY A 36 -5.21 -1.59 1.40
C GLY A 36 -4.45 -0.51 2.18
N LEU A 37 -3.14 -0.62 2.13
CA LEU A 37 -2.23 0.31 2.79
C LEU A 37 -0.98 0.50 1.93
N ASN A 38 -0.67 1.75 1.62
CA ASN A 38 0.65 2.12 1.11
C ASN A 38 1.53 2.48 2.30
N LEU A 39 2.64 1.80 2.47
CA LEU A 39 3.50 1.92 3.65
C LEU A 39 4.94 2.18 3.24
N LEU A 40 5.52 3.25 3.79
CA LEU A 40 6.95 3.50 3.76
C LEU A 40 7.51 3.20 5.14
N LYS A 41 8.41 2.22 5.23
CA LYS A 41 9.00 1.81 6.50
C LYS A 41 10.50 1.56 6.35
N PRO A 42 11.27 1.64 7.46
CA PRO A 42 12.67 1.25 7.42
C PRO A 42 12.82 -0.22 7.00
N ARG A 43 13.82 -0.48 6.13
CA ARG A 43 14.08 -1.83 5.65
C ARG A 43 14.53 -2.73 6.79
N GLY A 44 14.06 -3.98 6.77
CA GLY A 44 14.43 -4.98 7.76
C GLY A 44 13.51 -5.05 8.98
N ILE A 45 12.63 -4.09 9.18
CA ILE A 45 11.64 -4.12 10.25
C ILE A 45 10.40 -4.87 9.76
N LYS A 46 9.97 -5.90 10.49
CA LYS A 46 8.84 -6.75 10.10
C LYS A 46 7.48 -6.25 10.58
N SER A 47 7.46 -5.20 11.40
CA SER A 47 6.22 -4.61 11.91
C SER A 47 5.71 -3.53 10.97
N ILE A 48 4.40 -3.21 11.07
CA ILE A 48 3.82 -2.07 10.39
C ILE A 48 4.21 -0.81 11.16
N ILE A 49 5.33 -0.20 10.79
CA ILE A 49 5.86 1.01 11.39
C ILE A 49 6.35 1.92 10.27
N GLY A 50 5.91 3.18 10.26
CA GLY A 50 6.37 4.14 9.28
C GLY A 50 5.28 5.11 8.87
N THR A 51 5.41 5.65 7.67
CA THR A 51 4.40 6.54 7.09
C THR A 51 3.45 5.73 6.22
N GLY A 52 2.16 5.85 6.48
CA GLY A 52 1.14 5.06 5.79
C GLY A 52 0.02 5.90 5.21
N ILE A 53 -0.56 5.38 4.12
CA ILE A 53 -1.78 5.91 3.52
C ILE A 53 -2.76 4.75 3.38
N LEU A 54 -3.87 4.82 4.10
CA LEU A 54 -4.95 3.84 3.95
C LEU A 54 -5.74 4.12 2.69
N ILE A 55 -6.06 3.06 1.98
CA ILE A 55 -6.79 3.15 0.73
C ILE A 55 -8.03 2.28 0.74
N ARG A 56 -9.07 2.76 0.08
CA ARG A 56 -10.24 1.98 -0.30
C ARG A 56 -10.12 1.58 -1.75
N LEU A 57 -10.42 0.33 -2.03
CA LEU A 57 -10.41 -0.20 -3.39
C LEU A 57 -11.83 -0.23 -3.93
N ASN A 58 -11.95 0.00 -5.23
CA ASN A 58 -13.22 -0.03 -5.94
C ASN A 58 -13.02 -0.74 -7.27
N TYR A 59 -13.83 -1.76 -7.53
CA TYR A 59 -13.77 -2.46 -8.80
C TYR A 59 -14.28 -1.58 -9.93
N ILE A 60 -13.50 -1.44 -10.98
CA ILE A 60 -13.89 -0.73 -12.20
C ILE A 60 -14.10 -1.74 -13.33
N ASN A 61 -13.08 -2.53 -13.65
CA ASN A 61 -13.16 -3.61 -14.63
C ASN A 61 -12.01 -4.61 -14.38
N GLU A 62 -11.84 -5.60 -15.23
CA GLU A 62 -10.84 -6.66 -15.05
C GLU A 62 -9.41 -6.14 -14.97
N LYS A 63 -9.12 -4.97 -15.52
CA LYS A 63 -7.77 -4.39 -15.57
C LYS A 63 -7.59 -3.17 -14.69
N LYS A 64 -8.69 -2.53 -14.27
CA LYS A 64 -8.63 -1.28 -13.51
C LYS A 64 -9.28 -1.41 -12.15
N ILE A 65 -8.59 -0.87 -11.14
CA ILE A 65 -9.07 -0.78 -9.78
C ILE A 65 -9.08 0.69 -9.39
N GLY A 66 -10.22 1.17 -8.89
CA GLY A 66 -10.32 2.50 -8.31
C GLY A 66 -9.65 2.53 -6.94
N VAL A 67 -8.98 3.63 -6.65
CA VAL A 67 -8.24 3.84 -5.40
C VAL A 67 -8.68 5.16 -4.80
N LYS A 68 -9.13 5.11 -3.54
CA LYS A 68 -9.47 6.29 -2.76
C LYS A 68 -8.61 6.32 -1.51
N PHE A 69 -7.88 7.41 -1.29
CA PHE A 69 -7.12 7.62 -0.07
C PHE A 69 -8.07 8.06 1.04
N THR A 70 -8.05 7.37 2.16
CA THR A 70 -8.97 7.65 3.27
C THR A 70 -8.28 8.25 4.49
N HIS A 71 -7.09 7.79 4.80
CA HIS A 71 -6.32 8.25 5.96
C HIS A 71 -4.85 8.30 5.61
N ALA A 72 -4.11 9.23 6.18
CA ALA A 72 -2.66 9.31 6.04
C ALA A 72 -2.03 9.73 7.35
N GLY A 73 -0.82 9.25 7.60
CA GLY A 73 -0.09 9.66 8.78
C GLY A 73 0.99 8.66 9.19
N PHE A 74 1.34 8.73 10.46
CA PHE A 74 2.40 7.92 11.04
C PHE A 74 1.82 6.72 11.81
N ILE A 75 2.43 5.56 11.61
CA ILE A 75 2.11 4.34 12.32
C ILE A 75 3.31 4.00 13.19
N GLY A 76 3.13 4.07 14.48
CA GLY A 76 4.18 3.79 15.46
C GLY A 76 4.15 2.35 15.96
N PRO A 77 5.08 2.02 16.87
CA PRO A 77 5.17 0.68 17.42
C PRO A 77 3.97 0.32 18.29
N LYS A 78 3.76 -0.99 18.43
CA LYS A 78 2.77 -1.53 19.36
C LYS A 78 3.28 -1.45 20.79
N PHE A 79 2.46 -0.87 21.67
CA PHE A 79 2.65 -0.98 23.12
C PHE A 79 1.47 -1.77 23.70
N GLY A 80 1.71 -3.02 24.11
CA GLY A 80 0.66 -3.93 24.50
C GLY A 80 -0.24 -4.29 23.32
N ARG A 81 -1.54 -3.95 23.42
CA ARG A 81 -2.54 -4.24 22.36
C ARG A 81 -2.79 -3.05 21.43
N LYS A 82 -2.18 -1.89 21.67
CA LYS A 82 -2.43 -0.67 20.90
C LYS A 82 -1.19 -0.22 20.17
N ASN A 83 -1.37 0.16 18.90
CA ASN A 83 -0.37 0.88 18.14
C ASN A 83 -0.43 2.36 18.52
N ILE A 84 0.73 2.98 18.70
CA ILE A 84 0.81 4.43 18.74
C ILE A 84 0.80 4.89 17.30
N ASN A 85 -0.31 5.47 16.87
CA ASN A 85 -0.42 5.97 15.51
C ASN A 85 -1.03 7.38 15.48
N ALA A 86 -0.71 8.12 14.43
CA ALA A 86 -1.23 9.46 14.18
C ALA A 86 -1.76 9.52 12.75
N MET A 87 -2.84 8.78 12.50
CA MET A 87 -3.51 8.74 11.22
C MET A 87 -4.65 9.76 11.21
N LYS A 88 -4.67 10.60 10.17
CA LYS A 88 -5.72 11.59 9.97
C LYS A 88 -6.56 11.24 8.76
N GLU A 89 -7.85 11.45 8.89
CA GLU A 89 -8.77 11.30 7.77
C GLU A 89 -8.48 12.32 6.68
N ILE A 90 -8.49 11.84 5.44
CA ILE A 90 -8.29 12.69 4.26
C ILE A 90 -9.67 13.05 3.71
N ASN A 91 -10.04 14.33 3.79
CA ASN A 91 -11.26 14.86 3.19
C ASN A 91 -11.00 15.23 1.72
N ASN A 92 -10.59 14.26 0.93
CA ASN A 92 -10.32 14.46 -0.48
C ASN A 92 -11.20 13.53 -1.29
N GLU A 93 -12.06 14.10 -2.14
CA GLU A 93 -12.95 13.36 -3.03
C GLU A 93 -12.24 12.88 -4.31
N GLN A 94 -10.94 13.13 -4.46
CA GLN A 94 -10.22 12.68 -5.64
C GLN A 94 -10.12 11.16 -5.66
N LEU A 95 -10.67 10.58 -6.73
CA LEU A 95 -10.59 9.17 -7.01
C LEU A 95 -9.48 8.95 -8.03
N GLY A 96 -8.51 8.11 -7.67
CA GLY A 96 -7.51 7.62 -8.60
C GLY A 96 -7.87 6.23 -9.10
N TRP A 97 -7.04 5.70 -10.00
CA TRP A 97 -7.16 4.33 -10.45
C TRP A 97 -5.78 3.76 -10.79
N LEU A 98 -5.70 2.44 -10.74
CA LEU A 98 -4.55 1.68 -11.20
C LEU A 98 -5.00 0.74 -12.30
N GLU A 99 -4.30 0.78 -13.43
CA GLU A 99 -4.49 -0.18 -14.49
C GLU A 99 -3.41 -1.26 -14.40
N ILE A 100 -3.82 -2.50 -14.32
CA ILE A 100 -2.91 -3.63 -14.25
C ILE A 100 -2.58 -4.04 -15.67
N THR A 101 -1.32 -3.87 -16.08
CA THR A 101 -0.84 -4.22 -17.42
C THR A 101 -0.19 -5.61 -17.46
N TYR A 102 0.27 -6.09 -16.31
CA TYR A 102 0.82 -7.44 -16.16
C TYR A 102 0.61 -7.91 -14.73
N LEU A 103 0.22 -9.16 -14.55
CA LEU A 103 0.05 -9.76 -13.23
C LEU A 103 0.42 -11.22 -13.26
N SER A 104 1.35 -11.61 -12.40
CA SER A 104 1.66 -13.00 -12.09
C SER A 104 1.60 -13.19 -10.57
N ASP A 105 1.91 -14.39 -10.10
CA ASP A 105 1.99 -14.67 -8.66
C ASP A 105 3.17 -13.96 -7.97
N LYS A 106 4.14 -13.43 -8.73
CA LYS A 106 5.36 -12.80 -8.19
C LYS A 106 5.57 -11.36 -8.62
N LEU A 107 4.96 -10.93 -9.72
CA LEU A 107 5.24 -9.64 -10.34
C LEU A 107 3.95 -8.96 -10.78
N ARG A 108 3.88 -7.66 -10.54
CA ARG A 108 2.79 -6.83 -11.02
C ARG A 108 3.34 -5.56 -11.63
N ILE A 109 2.85 -5.25 -12.84
CA ILE A 109 3.13 -3.98 -13.51
C ILE A 109 1.81 -3.25 -13.65
N CYS A 110 1.77 -2.01 -13.20
CA CYS A 110 0.56 -1.20 -13.28
C CYS A 110 0.89 0.25 -13.64
N ARG A 111 -0.14 0.93 -14.15
CA ARG A 111 -0.08 2.34 -14.51
C ARG A 111 -1.08 3.09 -13.66
N GLY A 112 -0.66 4.20 -13.05
CA GLY A 112 -1.55 5.09 -12.34
C GLY A 112 -2.29 6.03 -13.29
N ASP A 113 -3.30 6.71 -12.76
CA ASP A 113 -4.13 7.66 -13.51
C ASP A 113 -3.35 8.86 -14.07
N LYS A 114 -2.18 9.15 -13.50
CA LYS A 114 -1.28 10.21 -13.97
C LYS A 114 -0.20 9.70 -14.93
N GLY A 115 -0.30 8.45 -15.36
CA GLY A 115 0.61 7.85 -16.32
C GLY A 115 1.86 7.21 -15.71
N THR A 116 2.06 7.29 -14.40
CA THR A 116 3.21 6.66 -13.74
C THR A 116 3.13 5.14 -13.85
N LEU A 117 4.24 4.53 -14.26
CA LEU A 117 4.39 3.08 -14.28
C LEU A 117 5.04 2.60 -12.98
N PHE A 118 4.52 1.50 -12.46
CA PHE A 118 5.03 0.86 -11.23
C PHE A 118 5.32 -0.60 -11.50
N VAL A 119 6.48 -1.06 -11.05
CA VAL A 119 6.85 -2.48 -11.06
C VAL A 119 6.97 -2.93 -9.61
N LEU A 120 6.13 -3.88 -9.22
CA LEU A 120 6.07 -4.37 -7.84
C LEU A 120 6.31 -5.87 -7.82
N ARG A 121 7.05 -6.31 -6.82
CA ARG A 121 7.32 -7.73 -6.56
C ARG A 121 6.51 -8.17 -5.34
N LYS A 122 5.84 -9.30 -5.47
CA LYS A 122 5.14 -9.89 -4.33
C LYS A 122 6.16 -10.46 -3.35
N ILE A 123 6.00 -10.12 -2.08
CA ILE A 123 6.83 -10.68 -1.01
C ILE A 123 5.99 -11.60 -0.14
N ASN A 124 6.62 -12.70 0.31
CA ASN A 124 5.99 -13.63 1.21
C ASN A 124 6.14 -13.12 2.65
N SER A 125 5.17 -12.35 3.11
CA SER A 125 5.17 -11.82 4.47
C SER A 125 3.78 -11.96 5.10
N PRO A 126 3.42 -13.18 5.56
CA PRO A 126 2.13 -13.39 6.20
C PRO A 126 1.98 -12.58 7.49
N THR A 127 3.08 -12.30 8.19
CA THR A 127 3.06 -11.48 9.40
C THR A 127 2.63 -10.04 9.11
N LEU A 128 3.19 -9.42 8.07
CA LEU A 128 2.78 -8.06 7.69
C LEU A 128 1.32 -8.00 7.26
N PHE A 129 0.88 -9.00 6.48
CA PHE A 129 -0.51 -9.05 6.03
C PHE A 129 -1.47 -9.22 7.20
N LYS A 130 -1.15 -10.09 8.15
CA LYS A 130 -1.93 -10.29 9.37
C LYS A 130 -1.99 -9.02 10.21
N ASN A 131 -0.86 -8.35 10.42
CA ASN A 131 -0.79 -7.10 11.16
C ASN A 131 -1.61 -6.00 10.50
N PHE A 132 -1.61 -5.95 9.17
CA PHE A 132 -2.46 -5.02 8.45
C PHE A 132 -3.94 -5.31 8.68
N LYS A 133 -4.37 -6.57 8.63
CA LYS A 133 -5.77 -6.93 8.85
C LYS A 133 -6.24 -6.56 10.26
N GLU A 134 -5.37 -6.67 11.26
CA GLU A 134 -5.66 -6.22 12.62
C GLU A 134 -5.70 -4.70 12.71
N PHE A 135 -4.76 -4.02 12.05
CA PHE A 135 -4.66 -2.56 12.05
C PHE A 135 -5.88 -1.91 11.41
N ILE A 136 -6.36 -2.44 10.28
CA ILE A 136 -7.46 -1.84 9.53
C ILE A 136 -8.79 -1.90 10.29
N LYS A 137 -8.94 -2.78 11.27
CA LYS A 137 -10.16 -2.88 12.07
C LYS A 137 -10.44 -1.63 12.89
N ILE A 138 -9.42 -0.79 13.12
CA ILE A 138 -9.53 0.46 13.87
C ILE A 138 -10.19 1.55 13.00
N TYR A 139 -10.08 1.41 11.70
CA TYR A 139 -10.56 2.36 10.70
C TYR A 139 -11.64 1.75 9.81
#